data_ed1718ef2a4db131714402ced03bd48e
#
_entry.id   ed1718ef2a4db131714402ced03bd48e
#
_cell.length_a   1.000
_cell.length_b   1.000
_cell.length_c   1.000
_cell.angle_alpha   90.00
_cell.angle_beta   90.00
_cell.angle_gamma   90.00
#
_symmetry.space_group_name_H-M   'P 1'
#
loop_
_entity.id
_entity.type
_entity.pdbx_description
1 polymer ?
#
loop_
_entity_poly.entity_id
_entity_poly.type
_entity_poly.pdbx_seq_one_letter_code
_entity_poly.pdbx_strand_id
1 'polypeptide(L)'
;MKTNFINTTHIEGLLYDHTLEIKVTGENSKHPGTQYLRGDISVVTDSKLMNVVQVYYSYVTATTSAGKADSRWSSLMDIINGKRKTVVANGADQASIIRIDSAIGFNEFYTDSRENPGTQELVSAKRNEGGFIHFDGTGENGLLLADEHKRATFKNDIVITSVIEREANEERNLPAKAIVKGWVFVFRKAIYPVEFSAIEPNAMNYFLGLEASTKNPVITQVWGEQDSETTI
;
A
#
# COMPACT_ATOMS: atom_id res chain seq x y z
N MET A 1 24.61 2.73 -15.88
CA MET A 1 23.21 2.42 -16.12
C MET A 1 22.39 2.77 -14.87
N LYS A 2 21.42 3.68 -14.94
CA LYS A 2 20.46 3.86 -13.86
C LYS A 2 19.39 2.77 -14.04
N THR A 3 19.46 1.71 -13.29
CA THR A 3 18.40 0.72 -13.23
C THR A 3 17.28 1.31 -12.37
N ASN A 4 16.24 1.80 -12.99
CA ASN A 4 15.04 2.22 -12.27
C ASN A 4 14.20 0.97 -12.04
N PHE A 5 14.27 0.40 -10.84
CA PHE A 5 13.36 -0.66 -10.44
C PHE A 5 11.94 -0.10 -10.30
N ILE A 6 10.98 -0.88 -10.77
CA ILE A 6 9.57 -0.56 -10.67
C ILE A 6 9.08 -0.98 -9.27
N ASN A 7 8.45 -0.03 -8.60
CA ASN A 7 7.72 -0.26 -7.35
C ASN A 7 6.54 0.70 -7.35
N THR A 8 5.41 0.23 -7.85
CA THR A 8 4.19 1.02 -7.98
C THR A 8 3.00 0.25 -7.48
N THR A 9 2.06 0.98 -6.89
CA THR A 9 0.73 0.47 -6.54
C THR A 9 -0.31 1.42 -7.09
N HIS A 10 -1.42 0.87 -7.56
CA HIS A 10 -2.58 1.61 -8.05
C HIS A 10 -3.77 1.28 -7.17
N ILE A 11 -4.41 2.30 -6.62
CA ILE A 11 -5.55 2.16 -5.72
C ILE A 11 -6.64 3.13 -6.19
N GLU A 12 -7.79 2.60 -6.54
CA GLU A 12 -8.95 3.34 -7.01
C GLU A 12 -10.21 2.87 -6.30
N GLY A 13 -11.02 3.78 -5.79
CA GLY A 13 -12.22 3.42 -5.06
C GLY A 13 -12.89 4.59 -4.38
N LEU A 14 -13.81 4.29 -3.46
CA LEU A 14 -14.43 5.30 -2.63
C LEU A 14 -13.53 5.64 -1.45
N LEU A 15 -13.40 6.92 -1.15
CA LEU A 15 -12.75 7.39 0.08
C LEU A 15 -13.55 6.88 1.29
N TYR A 16 -13.03 5.84 1.95
CA TYR A 16 -13.73 5.18 3.05
C TYR A 16 -13.67 6.01 4.34
N ASP A 17 -12.44 6.31 4.78
CA ASP A 17 -12.15 7.10 5.98
C ASP A 17 -10.71 7.61 5.95
N HIS A 18 -10.30 8.39 6.96
CA HIS A 18 -8.93 8.85 7.11
C HIS A 18 -8.53 9.11 8.56
N THR A 19 -7.24 9.00 8.84
CA THR A 19 -6.61 9.39 10.11
C THR A 19 -5.66 10.59 9.95
N LEU A 20 -5.85 11.37 8.88
CA LEU A 20 -4.98 12.50 8.55
C LEU A 20 -4.99 13.56 9.66
N GLU A 21 -3.81 14.01 10.06
CA GLU A 21 -3.62 15.06 11.06
C GLU A 21 -2.52 16.03 10.62
N ILE A 22 -2.64 17.29 11.10
CA ILE A 22 -1.60 18.30 10.93
C ILE A 22 -0.71 18.25 12.15
N LYS A 23 0.59 18.08 11.92
CA LYS A 23 1.65 18.10 12.94
C LYS A 23 2.60 19.25 12.69
N VAL A 24 3.37 19.59 13.73
CA VAL A 24 4.44 20.57 13.67
C VAL A 24 5.74 19.90 14.07
N THR A 25 6.80 20.13 13.32
CA THR A 25 8.13 19.58 13.63
C THR A 25 8.68 20.21 14.92
N GLY A 26 9.25 19.35 15.77
CA GLY A 26 9.85 19.78 17.03
C GLY A 26 11.13 20.62 16.85
N GLU A 27 11.59 21.22 17.93
CA GLU A 27 12.77 22.11 17.97
C GLU A 27 14.06 21.44 17.50
N ASN A 28 14.20 20.14 17.71
CA ASN A 28 15.39 19.36 17.31
C ASN A 28 15.35 18.86 15.86
N SER A 29 14.33 19.24 15.09
CA SER A 29 14.23 18.85 13.68
C SER A 29 15.13 19.73 12.80
N LYS A 30 15.45 19.25 11.59
CA LYS A 30 16.19 20.04 10.60
C LYS A 30 15.47 21.35 10.20
N HIS A 31 14.14 21.36 10.30
CA HIS A 31 13.28 22.50 9.99
C HIS A 31 12.23 22.64 11.12
N PRO A 32 12.59 23.24 12.27
CA PRO A 32 11.68 23.42 13.40
C PRO A 32 10.46 24.28 13.01
N GLY A 33 9.31 23.99 13.63
CA GLY A 33 8.10 24.76 13.41
C GLY A 33 7.41 24.53 12.05
N THR A 34 7.90 23.60 11.23
CA THR A 34 7.28 23.30 9.94
C THR A 34 6.02 22.46 10.13
N GLN A 35 4.90 22.93 9.58
CA GLN A 35 3.68 22.15 9.53
C GLN A 35 3.77 21.07 8.45
N TYR A 36 3.31 19.87 8.79
CA TYR A 36 3.22 18.74 7.87
C TYR A 36 1.97 17.90 8.15
N LEU A 37 1.48 17.26 7.10
CA LEU A 37 0.40 16.28 7.15
C LEU A 37 0.96 14.87 7.27
N ARG A 38 0.32 14.06 8.11
CA ARG A 38 0.57 12.63 8.21
C ARG A 38 -0.72 11.88 8.50
N GLY A 39 -0.71 10.58 8.27
CA GLY A 39 -1.82 9.68 8.56
C GLY A 39 -2.17 8.80 7.37
N ASP A 40 -3.23 8.03 7.51
CA ASP A 40 -3.71 7.10 6.51
C ASP A 40 -4.94 7.65 5.79
N ILE A 41 -5.06 7.28 4.54
CA ILE A 41 -6.31 7.32 3.77
C ILE A 41 -6.72 5.88 3.54
N SER A 42 -7.97 5.55 3.88
CA SER A 42 -8.59 4.26 3.62
C SER A 42 -9.47 4.36 2.38
N VAL A 43 -9.29 3.44 1.43
CA VAL A 43 -10.01 3.39 0.15
C VAL A 43 -10.70 2.04 0.04
N VAL A 44 -12.01 2.03 -0.15
CA VAL A 44 -12.72 0.80 -0.44
C VAL A 44 -12.79 0.59 -1.95
N THR A 45 -12.34 -0.58 -2.41
CA THR A 45 -12.07 -0.85 -3.82
C THR A 45 -13.11 -1.78 -4.47
N ASP A 46 -13.94 -2.42 -3.67
CA ASP A 46 -15.00 -3.34 -4.11
C ASP A 46 -16.41 -2.78 -3.86
N SER A 47 -17.39 -3.30 -4.58
CA SER A 47 -18.79 -2.91 -4.44
C SER A 47 -19.46 -3.37 -3.14
N LYS A 48 -18.88 -4.36 -2.46
CA LYS A 48 -19.37 -4.88 -1.18
C LYS A 48 -18.86 -4.09 0.02
N LEU A 49 -18.00 -3.10 -0.20
CA LEU A 49 -17.34 -2.28 0.81
C LEU A 49 -16.49 -3.10 1.82
N MET A 50 -15.92 -4.21 1.37
CA MET A 50 -15.16 -5.14 2.20
C MET A 50 -13.64 -5.02 1.99
N ASN A 51 -13.19 -4.77 0.76
CA ASN A 51 -11.76 -4.61 0.48
C ASN A 51 -11.33 -3.17 0.73
N VAL A 52 -10.80 -2.90 1.92
CA VAL A 52 -10.34 -1.57 2.33
C VAL A 52 -8.82 -1.52 2.31
N VAL A 53 -8.25 -0.79 1.37
CA VAL A 53 -6.81 -0.62 1.21
C VAL A 53 -6.38 0.72 1.80
N GLN A 54 -5.27 0.71 2.56
CA GLN A 54 -4.73 1.91 3.20
C GLN A 54 -3.53 2.46 2.44
N VAL A 55 -3.44 3.79 2.38
CA VAL A 55 -2.29 4.53 1.86
C VAL A 55 -1.82 5.52 2.92
N TYR A 56 -0.57 5.38 3.33
CA TYR A 56 0.03 6.19 4.37
C TYR A 56 0.82 7.37 3.81
N TYR A 57 0.64 8.51 4.43
CA TYR A 57 1.42 9.73 4.19
C TYR A 57 2.25 10.04 5.44
N SER A 58 3.58 9.93 5.34
CA SER A 58 4.47 10.10 6.50
C SER A 58 4.80 11.56 6.79
N TYR A 59 5.02 12.35 5.73
CA TYR A 59 5.46 13.74 5.84
C TYR A 59 5.17 14.50 4.55
N VAL A 60 4.08 15.24 4.52
CA VAL A 60 3.70 16.10 3.39
C VAL A 60 3.63 17.54 3.87
N THR A 61 4.40 18.42 3.25
CA THR A 61 4.44 19.86 3.56
C THR A 61 3.75 20.67 2.46
N ALA A 62 3.31 21.88 2.77
CA ALA A 62 2.65 22.77 1.80
C ALA A 62 3.55 23.11 0.59
N THR A 63 4.86 23.08 0.79
CA THR A 63 5.84 23.32 -0.26
C THR A 63 6.86 22.19 -0.31
N THR A 64 7.27 21.82 -1.52
CA THR A 64 8.34 20.85 -1.76
C THR A 64 9.71 21.43 -1.35
N SER A 65 10.73 20.58 -1.26
CA SER A 65 12.12 21.02 -1.02
C SER A 65 12.65 22.00 -2.06
N ALA A 66 12.03 22.06 -3.25
CA ALA A 66 12.35 23.03 -4.30
C ALA A 66 11.54 24.34 -4.18
N GLY A 67 10.79 24.55 -3.08
CA GLY A 67 9.99 25.74 -2.84
C GLY A 67 8.70 25.85 -3.67
N LYS A 68 8.30 24.79 -4.38
CA LYS A 68 7.05 24.74 -5.15
C LYS A 68 5.92 24.23 -4.28
N ALA A 69 4.68 24.69 -4.55
CA ALA A 69 3.49 24.13 -3.91
C ALA A 69 3.40 22.61 -4.13
N ASP A 70 3.09 21.87 -3.07
CA ASP A 70 2.88 20.43 -3.15
C ASP A 70 1.39 20.16 -3.33
N SER A 71 1.00 19.61 -4.48
CA SER A 71 -0.41 19.30 -4.77
C SER A 71 -0.99 18.22 -3.84
N ARG A 72 -0.14 17.36 -3.26
CA ARG A 72 -0.57 16.38 -2.26
C ARG A 72 -1.09 17.08 -1.00
N TRP A 73 -0.42 18.15 -0.57
CA TRP A 73 -0.89 18.95 0.56
C TRP A 73 -2.32 19.45 0.37
N SER A 74 -2.59 20.07 -0.80
CA SER A 74 -3.94 20.61 -1.07
C SER A 74 -4.99 19.51 -1.15
N SER A 75 -4.68 18.37 -1.76
CA SER A 75 -5.58 17.22 -1.83
C SER A 75 -5.90 16.64 -0.44
N LEU A 76 -4.89 16.47 0.41
CA LEU A 76 -5.05 15.99 1.78
C LEU A 76 -5.84 17.00 2.65
N MET A 77 -5.58 18.29 2.49
CA MET A 77 -6.35 19.34 3.16
C MET A 77 -7.82 19.37 2.74
N ASP A 78 -8.12 19.09 1.47
CA ASP A 78 -9.50 18.97 1.00
C ASP A 78 -10.25 17.82 1.68
N ILE A 79 -9.55 16.73 2.02
CA ILE A 79 -10.11 15.61 2.79
C ILE A 79 -10.33 16.05 4.25
N ILE A 80 -9.32 16.58 4.93
CA ILE A 80 -9.40 17.03 6.33
C ILE A 80 -10.53 18.05 6.53
N ASN A 81 -10.67 18.99 5.60
CA ASN A 81 -11.69 20.04 5.66
C ASN A 81 -13.10 19.58 5.24
N GLY A 82 -13.29 18.28 4.94
CA GLY A 82 -14.59 17.71 4.57
C GLY A 82 -15.10 18.11 3.18
N LYS A 83 -14.26 18.74 2.33
CA LYS A 83 -14.63 18.98 0.93
C LYS A 83 -14.72 17.67 0.14
N ARG A 84 -13.94 16.67 0.55
CA ARG A 84 -14.00 15.31 0.03
C ARG A 84 -14.68 14.45 1.07
N LYS A 85 -15.80 13.86 0.67
CA LYS A 85 -16.67 13.11 1.56
C LYS A 85 -16.21 11.66 1.68
N THR A 86 -16.36 11.08 2.87
CA THR A 86 -16.02 9.69 3.16
C THR A 86 -17.28 8.80 3.21
N VAL A 87 -17.10 7.51 2.99
CA VAL A 87 -18.18 6.51 3.16
C VAL A 87 -18.69 6.52 4.59
N VAL A 88 -17.78 6.55 5.56
CA VAL A 88 -18.13 6.48 7.00
C VAL A 88 -18.99 7.68 7.41
N ALA A 89 -18.69 8.87 6.96
CA ALA A 89 -19.42 10.08 7.36
C ALA A 89 -20.64 10.40 6.50
N ASN A 90 -20.66 9.99 5.22
CA ASN A 90 -21.64 10.48 4.25
C ASN A 90 -22.37 9.38 3.46
N GLY A 91 -21.96 8.12 3.60
CA GLY A 91 -22.47 7.01 2.79
C GLY A 91 -21.77 6.86 1.44
N ALA A 92 -21.90 5.68 0.83
CA ALA A 92 -21.18 5.32 -0.39
C ALA A 92 -21.54 6.22 -1.59
N ASP A 93 -22.81 6.56 -1.78
CA ASP A 93 -23.26 7.36 -2.93
C ASP A 93 -22.65 8.76 -2.95
N GLN A 94 -22.43 9.35 -1.77
CA GLN A 94 -21.86 10.69 -1.64
C GLN A 94 -20.34 10.69 -1.45
N ALA A 95 -19.74 9.57 -1.12
CA ALA A 95 -18.31 9.48 -0.92
C ALA A 95 -17.53 9.83 -2.19
N SER A 96 -16.43 10.54 -2.02
CA SER A 96 -15.56 10.92 -3.14
C SER A 96 -14.89 9.69 -3.73
N ILE A 97 -14.91 9.55 -5.04
CA ILE A 97 -14.06 8.61 -5.76
C ILE A 97 -12.66 9.18 -5.81
N ILE A 98 -11.69 8.37 -5.40
CA ILE A 98 -10.29 8.73 -5.44
C ILE A 98 -9.47 7.67 -6.15
N ARG A 99 -8.38 8.14 -6.77
CA ARG A 99 -7.36 7.31 -7.38
C ARG A 99 -6.00 7.76 -6.86
N ILE A 100 -5.20 6.80 -6.42
CA ILE A 100 -3.86 7.04 -5.86
C ILE A 100 -2.88 6.09 -6.52
N ASP A 101 -1.86 6.65 -7.18
CA ASP A 101 -0.70 5.90 -7.64
C ASP A 101 0.42 6.10 -6.63
N SER A 102 0.73 5.05 -5.89
CA SER A 102 1.68 5.05 -4.78
C SER A 102 2.79 4.01 -4.96
N ALA A 103 3.49 3.65 -3.90
CA ALA A 103 4.51 2.62 -3.91
C ALA A 103 4.41 1.78 -2.63
N ILE A 104 4.93 0.56 -2.66
CA ILE A 104 5.15 -0.21 -1.44
C ILE A 104 6.27 0.46 -0.66
N GLY A 105 5.98 0.83 0.59
CA GLY A 105 6.91 1.31 1.58
C GLY A 105 6.91 0.40 2.81
N PHE A 106 7.82 0.66 3.74
CA PHE A 106 7.95 -0.08 4.97
C PHE A 106 8.09 0.87 6.14
N ASN A 107 7.41 0.53 7.23
CA ASN A 107 7.55 1.19 8.50
C ASN A 107 8.22 0.22 9.48
N GLU A 108 9.39 0.61 9.95
CA GLU A 108 10.13 -0.16 10.95
C GLU A 108 9.96 0.51 12.32
N PHE A 109 9.53 -0.26 13.29
CA PHE A 109 9.37 0.22 14.66
C PHE A 109 9.62 -0.91 15.66
N TYR A 110 10.06 -0.54 16.85
CA TYR A 110 10.20 -1.48 17.95
C TYR A 110 8.85 -1.63 18.68
N THR A 111 8.51 -2.87 18.98
CA THR A 111 7.35 -3.23 19.80
C THR A 111 7.77 -4.25 20.85
N ASP A 112 6.99 -4.39 21.92
CA ASP A 112 7.25 -5.43 22.90
C ASP A 112 7.07 -6.80 22.28
N SER A 113 8.05 -7.67 22.47
CA SER A 113 8.01 -9.03 21.92
C SER A 113 6.93 -9.86 22.61
N ARG A 114 6.10 -10.52 21.81
CA ARG A 114 5.09 -11.46 22.33
C ARG A 114 5.71 -12.77 22.81
N GLU A 115 6.85 -13.15 22.24
CA GLU A 115 7.53 -14.40 22.59
C GLU A 115 8.45 -14.24 23.80
N ASN A 116 9.03 -13.05 23.98
CA ASN A 116 10.00 -12.76 25.06
C ASN A 116 9.57 -11.51 25.84
N PRO A 117 8.69 -11.63 26.85
CA PRO A 117 8.24 -10.50 27.66
C PRO A 117 9.39 -9.68 28.23
N GLY A 118 9.33 -8.34 28.10
CA GLY A 118 10.37 -7.41 28.56
C GLY A 118 11.50 -7.16 27.57
N THR A 119 11.44 -7.75 26.38
CA THR A 119 12.33 -7.44 25.25
C THR A 119 11.56 -6.73 24.14
N GLN A 120 12.27 -5.94 23.33
CA GLN A 120 11.69 -5.29 22.15
C GLN A 120 12.14 -6.03 20.89
N GLU A 121 11.23 -6.20 19.95
CA GLU A 121 11.49 -6.72 18.61
C GLU A 121 11.26 -5.65 17.55
N LEU A 122 12.08 -5.67 16.51
CA LEU A 122 11.93 -4.79 15.35
C LEU A 122 10.88 -5.38 14.41
N VAL A 123 9.79 -4.66 14.23
CA VAL A 123 8.72 -5.01 13.29
C VAL A 123 8.85 -4.15 12.05
N SER A 124 8.80 -4.79 10.88
CA SER A 124 8.74 -4.13 9.58
C SER A 124 7.37 -4.35 8.98
N ALA A 125 6.54 -3.32 9.00
CA ALA A 125 5.19 -3.35 8.45
C ALA A 125 5.18 -2.82 7.02
N LYS A 126 4.75 -3.66 6.08
CA LYS A 126 4.52 -3.29 4.68
C LYS A 126 3.27 -2.40 4.57
N ARG A 127 3.34 -1.35 3.77
CA ARG A 127 2.22 -0.43 3.51
C ARG A 127 2.32 0.21 2.14
N ASN A 128 1.21 0.71 1.60
CA ASN A 128 1.24 1.65 0.49
C ASN A 128 1.64 3.02 1.03
N GLU A 129 2.58 3.70 0.40
CA GLU A 129 3.14 4.94 0.92
C GLU A 129 3.20 6.04 -0.14
N GLY A 130 2.67 7.20 0.23
CA GLY A 130 2.69 8.40 -0.60
C GLY A 130 1.77 8.33 -1.82
N GLY A 131 2.11 9.11 -2.84
CA GLY A 131 1.37 9.19 -4.09
C GLY A 131 0.58 10.48 -4.27
N PHE A 132 0.21 10.73 -5.53
CA PHE A 132 -0.68 11.83 -5.89
C PHE A 132 -2.12 11.34 -5.86
N ILE A 133 -3.03 12.20 -5.36
CA ILE A 133 -4.45 11.88 -5.24
C ILE A 133 -5.20 12.58 -6.35
N HIS A 134 -5.97 11.82 -7.11
CA HIS A 134 -6.92 12.29 -8.10
C HIS A 134 -8.34 12.07 -7.58
N PHE A 135 -9.25 13.00 -7.89
CA PHE A 135 -10.65 12.92 -7.50
C PHE A 135 -11.51 12.84 -8.75
N ASP A 136 -12.24 11.74 -8.90
CA ASP A 136 -12.95 11.36 -10.12
C ASP A 136 -14.49 11.32 -9.94
N GLY A 137 -15.02 12.16 -9.04
CA GLY A 137 -16.46 12.29 -8.78
C GLY A 137 -16.91 11.75 -7.44
N THR A 138 -18.16 11.29 -7.37
CA THR A 138 -18.76 10.67 -6.18
C THR A 138 -19.28 9.27 -6.50
N GLY A 139 -19.64 8.48 -5.51
CA GLY A 139 -20.18 7.13 -5.71
C GLY A 139 -21.38 7.10 -6.66
N GLU A 140 -22.24 8.15 -6.62
CA GLU A 140 -23.40 8.28 -7.50
C GLU A 140 -23.04 8.71 -8.93
N ASN A 141 -22.09 9.65 -9.09
CA ASN A 141 -21.87 10.36 -10.37
C ASN A 141 -20.44 10.22 -10.90
N GLY A 142 -19.61 9.40 -10.28
CA GLY A 142 -18.22 9.26 -10.66
C GLY A 142 -17.95 8.03 -11.53
N LEU A 143 -16.73 7.96 -12.04
CA LEU A 143 -16.25 6.86 -12.85
C LEU A 143 -15.24 6.07 -12.05
N LEU A 144 -15.56 4.80 -11.80
CA LEU A 144 -14.64 3.79 -11.28
C LEU A 144 -14.28 2.81 -12.39
N LEU A 145 -13.10 2.21 -12.32
CA LEU A 145 -12.78 1.05 -13.15
C LEU A 145 -13.86 -0.01 -12.95
N ALA A 146 -14.48 -0.47 -14.06
CA ALA A 146 -15.56 -1.45 -14.02
C ALA A 146 -15.09 -2.79 -13.43
N ASP A 147 -13.84 -3.15 -13.69
CA ASP A 147 -13.21 -4.38 -13.17
C ASP A 147 -12.63 -4.08 -11.79
N GLU A 148 -13.27 -4.59 -10.74
CA GLU A 148 -12.87 -4.41 -9.35
C GLU A 148 -11.46 -4.97 -9.06
N HIS A 149 -11.08 -6.05 -9.76
CA HIS A 149 -9.75 -6.66 -9.65
C HIS A 149 -8.61 -5.75 -10.12
N LYS A 150 -8.92 -4.67 -10.83
CA LYS A 150 -7.94 -3.67 -11.28
C LYS A 150 -7.86 -2.44 -10.37
N ARG A 151 -8.75 -2.32 -9.38
CA ARG A 151 -8.83 -1.14 -8.53
C ARG A 151 -7.79 -1.10 -7.41
N ALA A 152 -7.24 -2.26 -7.02
CA ALA A 152 -6.17 -2.35 -6.03
C ALA A 152 -5.08 -3.29 -6.55
N THR A 153 -4.08 -2.75 -7.22
CA THR A 153 -3.04 -3.56 -7.85
C THR A 153 -1.64 -3.07 -7.49
N PHE A 154 -0.67 -3.95 -7.64
CA PHE A 154 0.75 -3.60 -7.55
C PHE A 154 1.51 -4.08 -8.79
N LYS A 155 2.62 -3.40 -9.08
CA LYS A 155 3.58 -3.80 -10.11
C LYS A 155 4.97 -3.50 -9.60
N ASN A 156 5.76 -4.55 -9.35
CA ASN A 156 7.06 -4.44 -8.72
C ASN A 156 8.11 -5.30 -9.40
N ASP A 157 9.33 -4.81 -9.48
CA ASP A 157 10.49 -5.63 -9.77
C ASP A 157 10.95 -6.28 -8.45
N ILE A 158 10.95 -7.60 -8.42
CA ILE A 158 11.23 -8.39 -7.21
C ILE A 158 12.40 -9.33 -7.48
N VAL A 159 13.30 -9.42 -6.50
CA VAL A 159 14.34 -10.44 -6.44
C VAL A 159 13.78 -11.63 -5.67
N ILE A 160 13.31 -12.65 -6.36
CA ILE A 160 12.73 -13.85 -5.76
C ILE A 160 13.84 -14.73 -5.22
N THR A 161 13.71 -15.15 -3.96
CA THR A 161 14.70 -15.98 -3.25
C THR A 161 14.15 -17.31 -2.76
N SER A 162 12.84 -17.49 -2.80
CA SER A 162 12.20 -18.76 -2.41
C SER A 162 10.79 -18.81 -2.94
N VAL A 163 10.37 -19.99 -3.36
CA VAL A 163 8.97 -20.31 -3.69
C VAL A 163 8.60 -21.59 -2.93
N ILE A 164 7.49 -21.55 -2.22
CA ILE A 164 7.00 -22.66 -1.39
C ILE A 164 5.59 -23.00 -1.81
N GLU A 165 5.36 -24.24 -2.21
CA GLU A 165 4.02 -24.74 -2.48
C GLU A 165 3.24 -24.95 -1.17
N ARG A 166 1.99 -24.55 -1.17
CA ARG A 166 1.00 -24.83 -0.12
C ARG A 166 -0.15 -25.55 -0.75
N GLU A 167 -0.40 -26.77 -0.30
CA GLU A 167 -1.56 -27.55 -0.71
C GLU A 167 -2.86 -26.89 -0.24
N ALA A 168 -3.96 -27.19 -0.94
CA ALA A 168 -5.29 -26.78 -0.52
C ALA A 168 -5.62 -27.37 0.85
N ASN A 169 -6.35 -26.60 1.65
CA ASN A 169 -6.91 -27.09 2.92
C ASN A 169 -8.44 -26.97 2.84
N GLU A 170 -9.09 -28.11 2.58
CA GLU A 170 -10.56 -28.17 2.42
C GLU A 170 -11.30 -27.81 3.71
N GLU A 171 -10.78 -28.19 4.88
CA GLU A 171 -11.41 -27.90 6.17
C GLU A 171 -11.49 -26.38 6.45
N ARG A 172 -10.53 -25.63 5.95
CA ARG A 172 -10.45 -24.17 6.10
C ARG A 172 -10.88 -23.41 4.86
N ASN A 173 -11.34 -24.11 3.82
CA ASN A 173 -11.68 -23.52 2.52
C ASN A 173 -10.55 -22.66 1.94
N LEU A 174 -9.29 -23.11 2.08
CA LEU A 174 -8.12 -22.44 1.55
C LEU A 174 -7.67 -23.11 0.26
N PRO A 175 -7.53 -22.37 -0.86
CA PRO A 175 -7.02 -22.93 -2.11
C PRO A 175 -5.53 -23.27 -2.01
N ALA A 176 -5.07 -24.15 -2.89
CA ALA A 176 -3.64 -24.33 -3.13
C ALA A 176 -3.03 -23.01 -3.61
N LYS A 177 -1.77 -22.76 -3.21
CA LYS A 177 -1.05 -21.54 -3.59
C LYS A 177 0.45 -21.72 -3.56
N ALA A 178 1.16 -20.93 -4.36
CA ALA A 178 2.59 -20.74 -4.22
C ALA A 178 2.86 -19.48 -3.38
N ILE A 179 3.60 -19.65 -2.27
CA ILE A 179 4.11 -18.53 -1.46
C ILE A 179 5.45 -18.11 -2.06
N VAL A 180 5.49 -16.90 -2.60
CA VAL A 180 6.69 -16.33 -3.23
C VAL A 180 7.32 -15.34 -2.28
N LYS A 181 8.58 -15.58 -1.91
CA LYS A 181 9.37 -14.69 -1.05
C LYS A 181 10.50 -14.05 -1.82
N GLY A 182 10.76 -12.81 -1.52
CA GLY A 182 11.81 -12.07 -2.21
C GLY A 182 12.09 -10.72 -1.59
N TRP A 183 12.72 -9.86 -2.38
CA TRP A 183 13.10 -8.51 -1.99
C TRP A 183 12.59 -7.51 -3.00
N VAL A 184 12.04 -6.40 -2.52
CA VAL A 184 11.62 -5.25 -3.35
C VAL A 184 12.54 -4.07 -3.10
N PHE A 185 12.77 -3.29 -4.16
CA PHE A 185 13.53 -2.04 -4.08
C PHE A 185 12.57 -0.89 -3.80
N VAL A 186 12.84 -0.15 -2.74
CA VAL A 186 12.04 1.01 -2.35
C VAL A 186 12.82 2.31 -2.51
N PHE A 187 12.14 3.43 -2.27
CA PHE A 187 12.75 4.75 -2.35
C PHE A 187 14.04 4.83 -1.52
N ARG A 188 15.05 5.57 -2.02
CA ARG A 188 16.40 5.70 -1.45
C ARG A 188 17.26 4.44 -1.51
N LYS A 189 16.94 3.49 -2.40
CA LYS A 189 17.69 2.24 -2.61
C LYS A 189 17.69 1.30 -1.40
N ALA A 190 16.75 1.44 -0.49
CA ALA A 190 16.53 0.44 0.52
C ALA A 190 15.90 -0.82 -0.11
N ILE A 191 16.16 -1.96 0.49
CA ILE A 191 15.69 -3.27 0.04
C ILE A 191 14.94 -3.90 1.20
N TYR A 192 13.70 -4.32 0.96
CA TYR A 192 12.86 -4.93 2.00
C TYR A 192 12.30 -6.28 1.57
N PRO A 193 12.12 -7.20 2.54
CA PRO A 193 11.52 -8.49 2.26
C PRO A 193 10.05 -8.34 1.92
N VAL A 194 9.61 -9.07 0.91
CA VAL A 194 8.19 -9.17 0.52
C VAL A 194 7.79 -10.62 0.39
N GLU A 195 6.52 -10.87 0.67
CA GLU A 195 5.87 -12.14 0.43
C GLU A 195 4.53 -11.87 -0.25
N PHE A 196 4.19 -12.69 -1.23
CA PHE A 196 2.89 -12.70 -1.88
C PHE A 196 2.48 -14.13 -2.24
N SER A 197 1.18 -14.32 -2.50
CA SER A 197 0.61 -15.60 -2.88
C SER A 197 0.26 -15.60 -4.36
N ALA A 198 0.68 -16.61 -5.09
CA ALA A 198 0.16 -16.91 -6.43
C ALA A 198 -0.89 -18.02 -6.29
N ILE A 199 -2.13 -17.70 -6.64
CA ILE A 199 -3.28 -18.60 -6.48
C ILE A 199 -3.72 -19.15 -7.84
N GLU A 200 -3.66 -18.33 -8.88
CA GLU A 200 -4.00 -18.75 -10.24
C GLU A 200 -3.09 -19.87 -10.74
N PRO A 201 -3.62 -20.96 -11.32
CA PRO A 201 -2.82 -22.13 -11.70
C PRO A 201 -1.61 -21.81 -12.59
N ASN A 202 -1.77 -20.92 -13.55
CA ASN A 202 -0.67 -20.52 -14.44
C ASN A 202 0.41 -19.75 -13.70
N ALA A 203 0.03 -18.86 -12.77
CA ALA A 203 0.97 -18.12 -11.94
C ALA A 203 1.70 -19.05 -10.95
N MET A 204 0.97 -20.00 -10.32
CA MET A 204 1.57 -21.01 -9.45
C MET A 204 2.64 -21.81 -10.20
N ASN A 205 2.29 -22.38 -11.37
CA ASN A 205 3.20 -23.18 -12.18
C ASN A 205 4.44 -22.37 -12.61
N TYR A 206 4.24 -21.11 -12.99
CA TYR A 206 5.34 -20.22 -13.34
C TYR A 206 6.31 -20.03 -12.17
N PHE A 207 5.82 -19.68 -11.00
CA PHE A 207 6.67 -19.41 -9.85
C PHE A 207 7.34 -20.68 -9.31
N LEU A 208 6.63 -21.80 -9.23
CA LEU A 208 7.19 -23.09 -8.82
C LEU A 208 8.31 -23.57 -9.79
N GLY A 209 8.19 -23.25 -11.07
CA GLY A 209 9.20 -23.58 -12.07
C GLY A 209 10.46 -22.71 -12.07
N LEU A 210 10.52 -21.61 -11.27
CA LEU A 210 11.67 -20.69 -11.27
C LEU A 210 12.93 -21.25 -10.60
N GLU A 211 12.84 -22.28 -9.77
CA GLU A 211 13.97 -22.84 -9.00
C GLU A 211 14.78 -21.78 -8.21
N ALA A 212 14.10 -20.71 -7.81
CA ALA A 212 14.72 -19.57 -7.14
C ALA A 212 15.18 -19.94 -5.74
N SER A 213 16.40 -19.50 -5.38
CA SER A 213 16.97 -19.69 -4.05
C SER A 213 17.78 -18.45 -3.62
N THR A 214 18.15 -18.38 -2.35
CA THR A 214 19.04 -17.32 -1.85
C THR A 214 20.43 -17.33 -2.52
N LYS A 215 20.88 -18.48 -3.02
CA LYS A 215 22.14 -18.62 -3.77
C LYS A 215 21.98 -18.34 -5.26
N ASN A 216 20.78 -18.53 -5.79
CA ASN A 216 20.44 -18.29 -7.19
C ASN A 216 19.12 -17.52 -7.27
N PRO A 217 19.11 -16.22 -6.92
CA PRO A 217 17.88 -15.41 -6.95
C PRO A 217 17.47 -15.11 -8.39
N VAL A 218 16.17 -15.02 -8.61
CA VAL A 218 15.57 -14.65 -9.91
C VAL A 218 14.98 -13.27 -9.82
N ILE A 219 15.39 -12.37 -10.72
CA ILE A 219 14.78 -11.04 -10.83
C ILE A 219 13.66 -11.10 -11.85
N THR A 220 12.47 -10.72 -11.43
CA THR A 220 11.31 -10.67 -12.32
C THR A 220 10.39 -9.52 -11.95
N GLN A 221 9.58 -9.09 -12.92
CA GLN A 221 8.50 -8.14 -12.68
C GLN A 221 7.23 -8.90 -12.32
N VAL A 222 6.66 -8.57 -11.19
CA VAL A 222 5.42 -9.16 -10.68
C VAL A 222 4.36 -8.08 -10.63
N TRP A 223 3.16 -8.44 -11.03
CA TRP A 223 1.95 -7.65 -10.82
C TRP A 223 0.86 -8.55 -10.22
N GLY A 224 -0.01 -7.96 -9.43
CA GLY A 224 -1.07 -8.66 -8.74
C GLY A 224 -2.04 -7.72 -8.05
N GLU A 225 -3.00 -8.30 -7.36
CA GLU A 225 -4.02 -7.59 -6.59
C GLU A 225 -3.58 -7.39 -5.14
N GLN A 226 -4.16 -6.39 -4.49
CA GLN A 226 -4.03 -6.14 -3.07
C GLN A 226 -5.37 -6.37 -2.40
N ASP A 227 -5.41 -7.37 -1.52
CA ASP A 227 -6.56 -7.63 -0.67
C ASP A 227 -6.27 -7.15 0.75
N SER A 228 -7.30 -6.62 1.42
CA SER A 228 -7.23 -6.39 2.86
C SER A 228 -7.39 -7.73 3.57
N GLU A 229 -6.36 -8.19 4.26
CA GLU A 229 -6.49 -9.32 5.17
C GLU A 229 -7.37 -8.88 6.36
N THR A 230 -8.64 -9.28 6.35
CA THR A 230 -9.47 -9.19 7.54
C THR A 230 -9.14 -10.41 8.41
N THR A 231 -8.28 -10.20 9.41
CA THR A 231 -8.11 -11.20 10.46
C THR A 231 -9.39 -11.19 11.31
N ILE A 232 -10.22 -12.22 11.13
CA ILE A 232 -11.38 -12.49 11.98
C ILE A 232 -10.93 -13.17 13.28
#